data_f2116fa607ba87652c09cafe1996e253
#
_entry.id   f2116fa607ba87652c09cafe1996e253
#
_cell.length_a   1.000
_cell.length_b   1.000
_cell.length_c   1.000
_cell.angle_alpha   90.00
_cell.angle_beta   90.00
_cell.angle_gamma   90.00
#
_symmetry.space_group_name_H-M   'P 1'
#
loop_
_entity.id
_entity.type
_entity.pdbx_description
1 polymer ?
#
loop_
_entity_poly.entity_id
_entity_poly.type
_entity_poly.pdbx_seq_one_letter_code
_entity_poly.pdbx_strand_id
1 'polypeptide(L)'
;MLNENIKKLVEYGIETGLTPECERIYTTNLLLEMFHEDSYEAVEVQKIPVDDDGEGLEQVLSELLAEAVKRGIIEDSIGYRDLFDTKLMNCLLPRPAQVQKKFWEHYGHSPEEATAYYYKFSRDSDYIRRYRVKKDMKWKVDSPYGEIDITINLSKPEKDPKAIAAAKNAKNNSYPKCQLCMENEGYAGRLDHPARENHRIIPITINGGEWGFQYSPYVYYNEHCIVFNGQHIPMKIDRAAFTKLFDFVKQFPHYFLGSNADLPIVGGSILSHDHFQGGNYTFAMAKAPVEKEVTIPGYEDVECGIVKWPLSVLRIRHKDEKRLIELADHVLGAWRGYTDEAAFIYAETDGEPHNTITPIARKVGDVYELDLTLRNNITTEEHPLGVYHPHAQYHNIKKENIGLIEVMGLAVLPARLKEELEILADYLVEGKDIRSNEKIEKHADWVAGFLPKYSEISRENVMSILKEEVGQTFVHVLEDAGVYKCNEEGRKAFLRFIETL
;
A
#
# COMPACT_ATOMS: atom_id res chain seq x y z
N MET A 1 28.82 20.14 17.36
CA MET A 1 28.08 19.04 16.68
C MET A 1 26.64 18.90 17.21
N LEU A 2 26.38 18.62 18.51
CA LEU A 2 25.00 18.51 19.01
C LEU A 2 24.18 19.80 18.81
N ASN A 3 24.66 20.94 19.34
CA ASN A 3 23.97 22.23 19.22
C ASN A 3 23.75 22.67 17.76
N GLU A 4 24.70 22.34 16.88
CA GLU A 4 24.59 22.59 15.45
C GLU A 4 23.43 21.81 14.83
N ASN A 5 23.35 20.49 15.12
CA ASN A 5 22.29 19.63 14.57
C ASN A 5 20.91 19.96 15.16
N ILE A 6 20.85 20.28 16.44
CA ILE A 6 19.61 20.79 17.05
C ILE A 6 19.16 22.06 16.33
N LYS A 7 20.08 23.03 16.09
CA LYS A 7 19.73 24.24 15.36
C LYS A 7 19.27 23.96 13.92
N LYS A 8 20.00 23.11 13.19
CA LYS A 8 19.60 22.69 11.83
C LYS A 8 18.18 22.10 11.83
N LEU A 9 17.85 21.23 12.80
CA LEU A 9 16.54 20.62 12.89
C LEU A 9 15.44 21.64 13.22
N VAL A 10 15.70 22.61 14.12
CA VAL A 10 14.77 23.69 14.43
C VAL A 10 14.54 24.60 13.21
N GLU A 11 15.61 24.98 12.48
CA GLU A 11 15.50 25.78 11.24
C GLU A 11 14.66 25.01 10.19
N TYR A 12 14.86 23.71 10.05
CA TYR A 12 14.04 22.86 9.18
C TYR A 12 12.55 22.92 9.56
N GLY A 13 12.22 22.80 10.85
CA GLY A 13 10.85 22.89 11.35
C GLY A 13 10.20 24.24 11.00
N ILE A 14 10.94 25.33 11.09
CA ILE A 14 10.46 26.67 10.76
C ILE A 14 10.28 26.83 9.24
N GLU A 15 11.26 26.42 8.46
CA GLU A 15 11.24 26.56 7.00
C GLU A 15 10.13 25.74 6.34
N THR A 16 9.86 24.54 6.86
CA THR A 16 8.75 23.69 6.40
C THR A 16 7.38 24.13 6.91
N GLY A 17 7.34 25.04 7.91
CA GLY A 17 6.12 25.51 8.55
C GLY A 17 5.52 24.52 9.57
N LEU A 18 6.29 23.52 10.00
CA LEU A 18 5.94 22.64 11.11
C LEU A 18 5.97 23.38 12.45
N THR A 19 6.99 24.23 12.63
CA THR A 19 7.20 25.03 13.84
C THR A 19 7.04 26.51 13.51
N PRO A 20 6.16 27.26 14.19
CA PRO A 20 6.11 28.71 14.04
C PRO A 20 7.40 29.37 14.56
N GLU A 21 7.82 30.48 13.95
CA GLU A 21 9.03 31.22 14.36
C GLU A 21 9.00 31.60 15.86
N CYS A 22 7.84 31.93 16.40
CA CYS A 22 7.68 32.27 17.81
C CYS A 22 7.92 31.10 18.78
N GLU A 23 7.91 29.86 18.29
CA GLU A 23 8.15 28.65 19.10
C GLU A 23 9.61 28.15 19.00
N ARG A 24 10.50 28.88 18.32
CA ARG A 24 11.92 28.54 18.13
C ARG A 24 12.60 28.13 19.43
N ILE A 25 12.52 28.97 20.47
CA ILE A 25 13.16 28.72 21.78
C ILE A 25 12.55 27.52 22.45
N TYR A 26 11.23 27.41 22.44
CA TYR A 26 10.52 26.30 23.04
C TYR A 26 10.93 24.96 22.41
N THR A 27 10.95 24.89 21.09
CA THR A 27 11.34 23.68 20.34
C THR A 27 12.82 23.33 20.58
N THR A 28 13.72 24.34 20.61
CA THR A 28 15.12 24.12 20.98
C THR A 28 15.25 23.49 22.35
N ASN A 29 14.52 23.98 23.35
CA ASN A 29 14.56 23.45 24.71
C ASN A 29 14.02 22.02 24.81
N LEU A 30 12.98 21.67 24.06
CA LEU A 30 12.48 20.27 23.99
C LEU A 30 13.56 19.33 23.42
N LEU A 31 14.27 19.74 22.39
CA LEU A 31 15.34 18.94 21.80
C LEU A 31 16.55 18.82 22.75
N LEU A 32 16.93 19.86 23.47
CA LEU A 32 17.98 19.79 24.51
C LEU A 32 17.63 18.80 25.60
N GLU A 33 16.37 18.80 26.09
CA GLU A 33 15.88 17.86 27.09
C GLU A 33 16.04 16.39 26.61
N MET A 34 15.79 16.10 25.33
CA MET A 34 15.97 14.75 24.76
C MET A 34 17.40 14.23 24.89
N PHE A 35 18.39 15.12 24.95
CA PHE A 35 19.82 14.79 25.06
C PHE A 35 20.37 15.01 26.49
N HIS A 36 19.51 15.38 27.46
CA HIS A 36 19.93 15.76 28.83
C HIS A 36 21.02 16.85 28.82
N GLU A 37 20.82 17.86 27.96
CA GLU A 37 21.76 18.96 27.78
C GLU A 37 21.26 20.24 28.45
N ASP A 38 22.08 20.78 29.35
CA ASP A 38 21.73 21.97 30.15
C ASP A 38 22.26 23.28 29.54
N SER A 39 23.05 23.19 28.47
CA SER A 39 23.67 24.35 27.82
C SER A 39 23.39 24.38 26.33
N TYR A 40 23.24 25.57 25.78
CA TYR A 40 23.08 25.78 24.36
C TYR A 40 23.89 26.99 23.88
N GLU A 41 24.77 26.73 22.93
CA GLU A 41 25.49 27.80 22.23
C GLU A 41 24.88 27.99 20.84
N ALA A 42 24.42 29.23 20.58
CA ALA A 42 23.91 29.57 19.26
C ALA A 42 25.09 29.63 18.27
N VAL A 43 25.08 28.72 17.30
CA VAL A 43 26.05 28.67 16.21
C VAL A 43 25.37 29.02 14.90
N GLU A 44 26.11 29.59 13.94
CA GLU A 44 25.58 29.70 12.60
C GLU A 44 25.64 28.36 11.89
N VAL A 45 24.55 28.00 11.22
CA VAL A 45 24.43 26.72 10.52
C VAL A 45 23.98 26.91 9.09
N GLN A 46 24.42 26.01 8.22
CA GLN A 46 23.83 25.90 6.90
C GLN A 46 22.47 25.20 7.05
N LYS A 47 21.45 25.76 6.42
CA LYS A 47 20.09 25.19 6.43
C LYS A 47 20.05 23.82 5.75
N ILE A 48 19.20 22.96 6.24
CA ILE A 48 18.86 21.70 5.56
C ILE A 48 18.10 22.05 4.28
N PRO A 49 18.50 21.57 3.10
CA PRO A 49 17.68 21.71 1.92
C PRO A 49 16.30 21.07 2.12
N VAL A 50 15.25 21.83 1.87
CA VAL A 50 13.89 21.27 1.81
C VAL A 50 13.69 20.73 0.40
N ASP A 51 14.18 19.54 0.17
CA ASP A 51 14.12 18.83 -1.10
C ASP A 51 13.10 17.69 -1.10
N ASP A 52 12.84 17.15 -2.29
CA ASP A 52 11.88 16.04 -2.44
C ASP A 52 12.41 14.72 -1.91
N ASP A 53 13.70 14.55 -1.76
CA ASP A 53 14.35 13.29 -1.39
C ASP A 53 14.54 13.13 0.13
N GLY A 54 14.60 14.24 0.88
CA GLY A 54 14.76 14.25 2.35
C GLY A 54 16.14 13.81 2.85
N GLU A 55 17.17 13.78 1.99
CA GLU A 55 18.51 13.31 2.35
C GLU A 55 19.17 14.22 3.39
N GLY A 56 18.96 15.54 3.29
CA GLY A 56 19.50 16.49 4.26
C GLY A 56 18.93 16.29 5.66
N LEU A 57 17.63 15.98 5.77
CA LEU A 57 16.99 15.64 7.04
C LEU A 57 17.51 14.31 7.57
N GLU A 58 17.62 13.26 6.72
CA GLU A 58 18.19 11.96 7.09
C GLU A 58 19.58 12.12 7.71
N GLN A 59 20.45 12.95 7.11
CA GLN A 59 21.79 13.18 7.62
C GLN A 59 21.77 13.77 9.03
N VAL A 60 21.00 14.85 9.26
CA VAL A 60 20.90 15.49 10.57
C VAL A 60 20.32 14.56 11.63
N LEU A 61 19.26 13.82 11.29
CA LEU A 61 18.68 12.83 12.19
C LEU A 61 19.69 11.71 12.50
N SER A 62 20.43 11.20 11.51
CA SER A 62 21.44 10.17 11.71
C SER A 62 22.55 10.61 12.65
N GLU A 63 23.01 11.87 12.54
CA GLU A 63 24.03 12.44 13.43
C GLU A 63 23.50 12.62 14.87
N LEU A 64 22.23 13.06 15.03
CA LEU A 64 21.57 13.14 16.33
C LEU A 64 21.39 11.75 16.97
N LEU A 65 20.99 10.76 16.19
CA LEU A 65 20.86 9.36 16.64
C LEU A 65 22.22 8.77 17.07
N ALA A 66 23.29 9.05 16.32
CA ALA A 66 24.64 8.63 16.70
C ALA A 66 25.09 9.26 18.03
N GLU A 67 24.77 10.54 18.27
CA GLU A 67 25.05 11.19 19.55
C GLU A 67 24.21 10.61 20.68
N ALA A 68 22.93 10.26 20.43
CA ALA A 68 22.06 9.60 21.42
C ALA A 68 22.60 8.21 21.82
N VAL A 69 23.08 7.41 20.86
CA VAL A 69 23.75 6.13 21.12
C VAL A 69 25.03 6.34 21.94
N LYS A 70 25.87 7.27 21.53
CA LYS A 70 27.15 7.60 22.22
C LYS A 70 26.92 8.02 23.67
N ARG A 71 25.85 8.72 23.97
CA ARG A 71 25.45 9.14 25.32
C ARG A 71 24.74 8.02 26.11
N GLY A 72 24.46 6.89 25.50
CA GLY A 72 23.73 5.79 26.14
C GLY A 72 22.23 6.08 26.38
N ILE A 73 21.67 7.05 25.64
CA ILE A 73 20.23 7.40 25.72
C ILE A 73 19.40 6.31 25.04
N ILE A 74 19.89 5.75 23.94
CA ILE A 74 19.29 4.64 23.22
C ILE A 74 20.32 3.53 22.91
N GLU A 75 19.83 2.30 22.73
CA GLU A 75 20.63 1.20 22.21
C GLU A 75 20.87 1.35 20.71
N ASP A 76 22.01 0.86 20.19
CA ASP A 76 22.34 0.90 18.77
C ASP A 76 21.66 -0.22 18.00
N SER A 77 20.39 -0.02 17.66
CA SER A 77 19.65 -0.86 16.74
C SER A 77 18.67 -0.03 15.91
N ILE A 78 18.31 -0.54 14.73
CA ILE A 78 17.35 0.13 13.84
C ILE A 78 16.03 0.45 14.57
N GLY A 79 15.53 -0.49 15.39
CA GLY A 79 14.29 -0.32 16.12
C GLY A 79 14.35 0.86 17.11
N TYR A 80 15.38 0.95 17.95
CA TYR A 80 15.55 2.06 18.90
C TYR A 80 15.83 3.39 18.22
N ARG A 81 16.57 3.37 17.12
CA ARG A 81 16.80 4.57 16.29
C ARG A 81 15.49 5.08 15.69
N ASP A 82 14.63 4.21 15.14
CA ASP A 82 13.32 4.57 14.60
C ASP A 82 12.32 5.06 15.66
N LEU A 83 12.43 4.60 16.89
CA LEU A 83 11.64 5.15 18.01
C LEU A 83 12.11 6.57 18.39
N PHE A 84 13.41 6.80 18.43
CA PHE A 84 13.96 8.05 18.90
C PHE A 84 13.90 9.18 17.86
N ASP A 85 14.12 8.88 16.56
CA ASP A 85 13.99 9.88 15.51
C ASP A 85 12.56 10.42 15.40
N THR A 86 11.57 9.53 15.53
CA THR A 86 10.15 9.90 15.54
C THR A 86 9.84 10.84 16.73
N LYS A 87 10.48 10.61 17.86
CA LYS A 87 10.37 11.45 19.07
C LYS A 87 11.03 12.82 18.86
N LEU A 88 12.20 12.86 18.22
CA LEU A 88 12.87 14.13 17.86
C LEU A 88 11.99 14.95 16.93
N MET A 89 11.43 14.33 15.88
CA MET A 89 10.54 15.01 14.95
C MET A 89 9.29 15.53 15.65
N ASN A 90 8.74 14.83 16.63
CA ASN A 90 7.55 15.28 17.36
C ASN A 90 7.77 16.63 18.08
N CYS A 91 9.00 16.96 18.46
CA CYS A 91 9.32 18.27 19.05
C CYS A 91 9.03 19.45 18.10
N LEU A 92 9.03 19.22 16.78
CA LEU A 92 8.80 20.23 15.75
C LEU A 92 7.32 20.39 15.40
N LEU A 93 6.46 19.42 15.77
CA LEU A 93 5.16 19.29 15.13
C LEU A 93 4.04 20.04 15.86
N PRO A 94 3.10 20.61 15.11
CA PRO A 94 1.88 21.15 15.69
C PRO A 94 1.02 20.03 16.29
N ARG A 95 0.19 20.41 17.27
CA ARG A 95 -0.77 19.48 17.88
C ARG A 95 -1.82 19.01 16.85
N PRO A 96 -2.43 17.82 17.05
CA PRO A 96 -3.44 17.29 16.15
C PRO A 96 -4.53 18.29 15.77
N ALA A 97 -5.10 19.01 16.73
CA ALA A 97 -6.14 20.00 16.50
C ALA A 97 -5.73 21.13 15.54
N GLN A 98 -4.45 21.52 15.55
CA GLN A 98 -3.92 22.57 14.67
C GLN A 98 -3.81 22.06 13.21
N VAL A 99 -3.34 20.81 13.05
CA VAL A 99 -3.24 20.17 11.73
C VAL A 99 -4.64 19.94 11.13
N GLN A 100 -5.57 19.42 11.93
CA GLN A 100 -6.96 19.21 11.53
C GLN A 100 -7.63 20.53 11.13
N LYS A 101 -7.49 21.59 11.95
CA LYS A 101 -8.04 22.90 11.64
C LYS A 101 -7.51 23.42 10.30
N LYS A 102 -6.19 23.34 10.07
CA LYS A 102 -5.56 23.81 8.84
C LYS A 102 -5.99 22.98 7.62
N PHE A 103 -6.13 21.67 7.79
CA PHE A 103 -6.68 20.80 6.75
C PHE A 103 -8.08 21.24 6.31
N TRP A 104 -8.99 21.49 7.25
CA TRP A 104 -10.37 21.88 6.94
C TRP A 104 -10.46 23.33 6.43
N GLU A 105 -9.54 24.22 6.80
CA GLU A 105 -9.41 25.55 6.19
C GLU A 105 -9.04 25.43 4.70
N HIS A 106 -8.06 24.59 4.34
CA HIS A 106 -7.74 24.30 2.93
C HIS A 106 -8.89 23.60 2.20
N TYR A 107 -9.57 22.67 2.86
CA TYR A 107 -10.74 21.99 2.29
C TYR A 107 -11.87 22.97 1.93
N GLY A 108 -12.01 24.05 2.67
CA GLY A 108 -12.92 25.14 2.34
C GLY A 108 -12.61 25.84 1.01
N HIS A 109 -11.41 25.73 0.49
CA HIS A 109 -11.01 26.20 -0.84
C HIS A 109 -11.19 25.09 -1.88
N SER A 110 -10.55 23.94 -1.67
CA SER A 110 -10.77 22.73 -2.46
C SER A 110 -10.28 21.46 -1.73
N PRO A 111 -10.85 20.29 -2.04
CA PRO A 111 -10.33 19.00 -1.55
C PRO A 111 -8.86 18.77 -1.92
N GLU A 112 -8.44 19.20 -3.12
CA GLU A 112 -7.07 19.06 -3.63
C GLU A 112 -6.07 19.88 -2.78
N GLU A 113 -6.42 21.11 -2.38
CA GLU A 113 -5.57 21.93 -1.51
C GLU A 113 -5.41 21.27 -0.12
N ALA A 114 -6.49 20.71 0.42
CA ALA A 114 -6.45 20.03 1.71
C ALA A 114 -5.55 18.78 1.68
N THR A 115 -5.70 17.94 0.67
CA THR A 115 -4.88 16.74 0.51
C THR A 115 -3.43 17.07 0.22
N ALA A 116 -3.15 18.09 -0.61
CA ALA A 116 -1.80 18.58 -0.88
C ALA A 116 -1.11 19.09 0.40
N TYR A 117 -1.82 19.89 1.22
CA TYR A 117 -1.32 20.34 2.52
C TYR A 117 -0.97 19.15 3.42
N TYR A 118 -1.87 18.18 3.55
CA TYR A 118 -1.69 17.07 4.46
C TYR A 118 -0.64 16.07 3.96
N TYR A 119 -0.51 15.87 2.64
CA TYR A 119 0.56 15.07 2.06
C TYR A 119 1.93 15.72 2.28
N LYS A 120 2.03 17.05 2.06
CA LYS A 120 3.24 17.79 2.37
C LYS A 120 3.60 17.69 3.85
N PHE A 121 2.63 17.88 4.76
CA PHE A 121 2.83 17.69 6.20
C PHE A 121 3.37 16.31 6.54
N SER A 122 2.80 15.25 5.95
CA SER A 122 3.22 13.86 6.20
C SER A 122 4.64 13.57 5.71
N ARG A 123 5.10 14.29 4.67
CA ARG A 123 6.49 14.24 4.16
C ARG A 123 7.44 15.03 5.05
N ASP A 124 7.09 16.27 5.39
CA ASP A 124 7.95 17.17 6.17
C ASP A 124 8.11 16.72 7.62
N SER A 125 7.09 16.06 8.19
CA SER A 125 7.14 15.46 9.53
C SER A 125 7.98 14.17 9.62
N ASP A 126 8.58 13.74 8.52
CA ASP A 126 9.29 12.46 8.38
C ASP A 126 8.42 11.23 8.74
N TYR A 127 7.11 11.38 8.73
CA TYR A 127 6.19 10.24 8.80
C TYR A 127 6.30 9.40 7.52
N ILE A 128 6.37 10.08 6.36
CA ILE A 128 6.80 9.50 5.09
C ILE A 128 8.31 9.73 4.96
N ARG A 129 9.09 8.69 5.18
CA ARG A 129 10.56 8.74 5.10
C ARG A 129 11.00 8.69 3.64
N ARG A 130 11.05 9.87 3.00
CA ARG A 130 11.32 10.05 1.55
C ARG A 130 12.60 9.34 1.12
N TYR A 131 13.67 9.46 1.89
CA TYR A 131 14.96 8.80 1.64
C TYR A 131 14.90 7.27 1.70
N ARG A 132 13.94 6.70 2.43
CA ARG A 132 13.70 5.23 2.39
C ARG A 132 12.90 4.84 1.16
N VAL A 133 11.85 5.60 0.84
CA VAL A 133 11.01 5.37 -0.35
C VAL A 133 11.81 5.51 -1.65
N LYS A 134 12.80 6.40 -1.69
CA LYS A 134 13.73 6.56 -2.83
C LYS A 134 14.53 5.30 -3.14
N LYS A 135 14.75 4.42 -2.14
CA LYS A 135 15.48 3.17 -2.32
C LYS A 135 14.67 2.10 -3.05
N ASP A 136 13.34 2.23 -3.11
CA ASP A 136 12.47 1.29 -3.81
C ASP A 136 12.85 1.21 -5.29
N MET A 137 12.91 -0.02 -5.81
CA MET A 137 13.12 -0.22 -7.25
C MET A 137 11.76 -0.20 -7.94
N LYS A 138 11.57 0.72 -8.89
CA LYS A 138 10.30 0.88 -9.63
C LYS A 138 10.56 0.84 -11.12
N TRP A 139 9.77 0.07 -11.85
CA TRP A 139 9.77 0.03 -13.31
C TRP A 139 8.41 -0.40 -13.83
N LYS A 140 8.24 -0.38 -15.16
CA LYS A 140 7.00 -0.77 -15.83
C LYS A 140 7.29 -1.83 -16.87
N VAL A 141 6.29 -2.67 -17.13
CA VAL A 141 6.35 -3.73 -18.13
C VAL A 141 5.07 -3.72 -18.95
N ASP A 142 5.23 -3.81 -20.25
CA ASP A 142 4.11 -3.95 -21.20
C ASP A 142 3.49 -5.33 -21.10
N SER A 143 2.15 -5.39 -21.16
CA SER A 143 1.41 -6.63 -21.15
C SER A 143 0.22 -6.58 -22.14
N PRO A 144 -0.43 -7.71 -22.43
CA PRO A 144 -1.68 -7.73 -23.21
C PRO A 144 -2.82 -6.93 -22.58
N TYR A 145 -2.70 -6.57 -21.31
CA TYR A 145 -3.69 -5.84 -20.50
C TYR A 145 -3.34 -4.37 -20.29
N GLY A 146 -2.20 -3.92 -20.81
CA GLY A 146 -1.64 -2.58 -20.63
C GLY A 146 -0.34 -2.60 -19.84
N GLU A 147 0.17 -1.43 -19.52
CA GLU A 147 1.43 -1.23 -18.80
C GLU A 147 1.25 -1.50 -17.30
N ILE A 148 1.96 -2.50 -16.77
CA ILE A 148 1.92 -2.92 -15.37
C ILE A 148 3.06 -2.27 -14.58
N ASP A 149 2.74 -1.74 -13.40
CA ASP A 149 3.72 -1.17 -12.48
C ASP A 149 4.36 -2.27 -11.61
N ILE A 150 5.69 -2.27 -11.51
CA ILE A 150 6.44 -3.21 -10.66
C ILE A 150 7.25 -2.44 -9.63
N THR A 151 7.16 -2.86 -8.38
CA THR A 151 7.93 -2.27 -7.27
C THR A 151 8.54 -3.38 -6.42
N ILE A 152 9.87 -3.35 -6.23
CA ILE A 152 10.54 -4.04 -5.13
C ILE A 152 10.59 -3.06 -3.97
N ASN A 153 9.84 -3.36 -2.90
CA ASN A 153 9.73 -2.47 -1.76
C ASN A 153 10.93 -2.65 -0.82
N LEU A 154 11.76 -1.61 -0.71
CA LEU A 154 12.93 -1.54 0.18
C LEU A 154 12.71 -0.57 1.34
N SER A 155 11.61 0.17 1.33
CA SER A 155 11.28 1.17 2.36
C SER A 155 10.72 0.57 3.64
N LYS A 156 10.15 -0.65 3.55
CA LYS A 156 9.66 -1.40 4.71
C LYS A 156 10.84 -2.07 5.42
N PRO A 157 11.18 -1.68 6.66
CA PRO A 157 12.30 -2.28 7.37
C PRO A 157 12.06 -3.78 7.57
N GLU A 158 13.07 -4.59 7.24
CA GLU A 158 13.08 -6.00 7.62
C GLU A 158 13.12 -6.10 9.14
N LYS A 159 12.37 -7.04 9.70
CA LYS A 159 12.38 -7.24 11.15
C LYS A 159 13.73 -7.78 11.57
N ASP A 160 14.48 -6.99 12.37
CA ASP A 160 15.71 -7.42 13.00
C ASP A 160 15.45 -8.71 13.81
N PRO A 161 16.27 -9.78 13.65
CA PRO A 161 16.16 -11.00 14.46
C PRO A 161 16.19 -10.75 15.96
N LYS A 162 16.94 -9.75 16.43
CA LYS A 162 16.98 -9.34 17.85
C LYS A 162 15.65 -8.70 18.27
N ALA A 163 15.04 -7.87 17.40
CA ALA A 163 13.74 -7.28 17.65
C ALA A 163 12.63 -8.35 17.67
N ILE A 164 12.71 -9.37 16.80
CA ILE A 164 11.79 -10.51 16.82
C ILE A 164 11.92 -11.31 18.13
N ALA A 165 13.14 -11.55 18.61
CA ALA A 165 13.38 -12.24 19.87
C ALA A 165 12.90 -11.43 21.08
N ALA A 166 13.14 -10.12 21.10
CA ALA A 166 12.65 -9.22 22.13
C ALA A 166 11.12 -9.14 22.14
N ALA A 167 10.48 -9.10 20.97
CA ALA A 167 9.03 -9.08 20.81
C ALA A 167 8.36 -10.36 21.35
N LYS A 168 9.00 -11.53 21.24
CA LYS A 168 8.49 -12.79 21.81
C LYS A 168 8.40 -12.77 23.35
N ASN A 169 9.25 -11.99 24.00
CA ASN A 169 9.31 -11.85 25.46
C ASN A 169 8.54 -10.63 25.98
N ALA A 170 8.02 -9.78 25.08
CA ALA A 170 7.23 -8.61 25.45
C ALA A 170 5.85 -9.03 25.95
N LYS A 171 5.35 -8.36 27.00
CA LYS A 171 3.95 -8.53 27.43
C LYS A 171 3.04 -8.13 26.28
N ASN A 172 2.05 -8.97 26.00
CA ASN A 172 1.05 -8.74 24.97
C ASN A 172 0.22 -7.48 25.33
N ASN A 173 0.68 -6.32 24.87
CA ASN A 173 0.01 -5.04 25.07
C ASN A 173 -1.05 -4.86 23.99
N SER A 174 -2.30 -4.71 24.42
CA SER A 174 -3.46 -4.50 23.53
C SER A 174 -3.66 -3.03 23.12
N TYR A 175 -2.68 -2.16 23.32
CA TYR A 175 -2.76 -0.73 22.99
C TYR A 175 -1.52 -0.26 22.21
N PRO A 176 -1.72 0.33 21.02
CA PRO A 176 -2.92 0.22 20.17
C PRO A 176 -3.22 -1.23 19.78
N LYS A 177 -4.48 -1.56 19.48
CA LYS A 177 -4.87 -2.93 19.07
C LYS A 177 -4.25 -3.35 17.73
N CYS A 178 -4.15 -2.42 16.77
CA CYS A 178 -3.48 -2.63 15.49
C CYS A 178 -2.91 -1.31 14.95
N GLN A 179 -2.22 -1.39 13.80
CA GLN A 179 -1.58 -0.22 13.18
C GLN A 179 -2.56 0.79 12.56
N LEU A 180 -3.85 0.47 12.49
CA LEU A 180 -4.91 1.33 11.94
C LEU A 180 -5.80 1.95 13.02
N CYS A 181 -5.54 1.70 14.31
CA CYS A 181 -6.34 2.32 15.37
C CYS A 181 -6.00 3.80 15.54
N MET A 182 -7.01 4.62 15.89
CA MET A 182 -6.83 6.05 16.19
C MET A 182 -5.77 6.31 17.27
N GLU A 183 -5.61 5.38 18.19
CA GLU A 183 -4.63 5.41 19.30
C GLU A 183 -3.17 5.40 18.82
N ASN A 184 -2.92 5.20 17.53
CA ASN A 184 -1.58 5.37 16.96
C ASN A 184 -1.15 6.83 16.87
N GLU A 185 -2.06 7.80 16.81
CA GLU A 185 -1.69 9.21 16.74
C GLU A 185 -0.90 9.63 17.99
N GLY A 186 0.35 10.05 17.77
CA GLY A 186 1.24 10.44 18.86
C GLY A 186 1.79 9.28 19.71
N TYR A 187 1.58 8.02 19.29
CA TYR A 187 2.06 6.86 20.05
C TYR A 187 3.58 6.68 19.93
N ALA A 188 4.27 6.55 21.06
CA ALA A 188 5.73 6.47 21.11
C ALA A 188 6.31 5.21 20.44
N GLY A 189 5.48 4.20 20.25
CA GLY A 189 5.93 2.93 19.67
C GLY A 189 6.63 2.01 20.69
N ARG A 190 7.04 0.87 20.18
CA ARG A 190 7.85 -0.16 20.84
C ARG A 190 8.48 -1.05 19.78
N LEU A 191 9.39 -1.94 20.13
CA LEU A 191 10.10 -2.76 19.14
C LEU A 191 9.22 -3.62 18.24
N ASP A 192 8.02 -4.00 18.70
CA ASP A 192 7.03 -4.80 17.95
C ASP A 192 5.86 -3.97 17.38
N HIS A 193 5.85 -2.64 17.63
CA HIS A 193 4.83 -1.73 17.12
C HIS A 193 5.46 -0.38 16.74
N PRO A 194 5.27 0.11 15.50
CA PRO A 194 5.99 1.29 15.02
C PRO A 194 5.65 2.55 15.81
N ALA A 195 6.66 3.42 16.00
CA ALA A 195 6.45 4.76 16.53
C ALA A 195 5.58 5.60 15.60
N ARG A 196 4.74 6.46 16.17
CA ARG A 196 3.80 7.36 15.50
C ARG A 196 3.72 8.73 16.16
N GLU A 197 4.75 9.15 16.90
CA GLU A 197 4.76 10.47 17.55
C GLU A 197 4.73 11.60 16.53
N ASN A 198 5.31 11.39 15.35
CA ASN A 198 5.29 12.31 14.21
C ASN A 198 4.10 12.12 13.26
N HIS A 199 3.14 11.28 13.61
CA HIS A 199 1.93 11.05 12.83
C HIS A 199 0.75 11.88 13.35
N ARG A 200 -0.07 12.40 12.42
CA ARG A 200 -1.34 13.06 12.69
C ARG A 200 -2.42 12.46 11.80
N ILE A 201 -3.61 12.29 12.33
CA ILE A 201 -4.77 11.69 11.66
C ILE A 201 -5.80 12.79 11.40
N ILE A 202 -6.39 12.78 10.20
CA ILE A 202 -7.50 13.66 9.88
C ILE A 202 -8.80 12.92 10.13
N PRO A 203 -9.62 13.32 11.13
CA PRO A 203 -10.95 12.77 11.31
C PRO A 203 -11.85 13.21 10.15
N ILE A 204 -12.55 12.24 9.56
CA ILE A 204 -13.55 12.45 8.51
C ILE A 204 -14.82 11.69 8.86
N THR A 205 -15.93 12.05 8.25
CA THR A 205 -17.20 11.35 8.43
C THR A 205 -17.49 10.51 7.18
N ILE A 206 -17.67 9.22 7.36
CA ILE A 206 -18.03 8.27 6.29
C ILE A 206 -19.28 7.51 6.71
N ASN A 207 -20.32 7.54 5.88
CA ASN A 207 -21.59 6.88 6.12
C ASN A 207 -22.16 7.18 7.53
N GLY A 208 -22.03 8.45 7.96
CA GLY A 208 -22.49 8.93 9.27
C GLY A 208 -21.64 8.48 10.48
N GLY A 209 -20.57 7.74 10.29
CA GLY A 209 -19.62 7.29 11.32
C GLY A 209 -18.34 8.09 11.33
N GLU A 210 -17.58 7.97 12.44
CA GLU A 210 -16.25 8.57 12.59
C GLU A 210 -15.20 7.67 11.95
N TRP A 211 -14.37 8.25 11.08
CA TRP A 211 -13.29 7.59 10.37
C TRP A 211 -12.01 8.41 10.45
N GLY A 212 -10.87 7.72 10.32
CA GLY A 212 -9.56 8.36 10.17
C GLY A 212 -9.09 8.32 8.73
N PHE A 213 -8.51 9.44 8.27
CA PHE A 213 -7.80 9.54 7.01
C PHE A 213 -6.32 9.78 7.29
N GLN A 214 -5.45 8.95 6.70
CA GLN A 214 -4.00 9.04 6.83
C GLN A 214 -3.30 8.61 5.54
N TYR A 215 -2.08 9.09 5.30
CA TYR A 215 -1.23 8.53 4.24
C TYR A 215 -0.51 7.27 4.71
N SER A 216 -0.17 6.41 3.76
CA SER A 216 0.71 5.28 4.01
C SER A 216 2.17 5.75 4.02
N PRO A 217 2.97 5.38 5.03
CA PRO A 217 4.38 5.75 5.05
C PRO A 217 5.22 5.03 3.99
N TYR A 218 4.67 4.01 3.35
CA TYR A 218 5.39 3.22 2.33
C TYR A 218 5.25 3.75 0.91
N VAL A 219 4.28 4.62 0.63
CA VAL A 219 4.07 5.31 -0.66
C VAL A 219 4.26 4.39 -1.88
N TYR A 220 3.45 3.34 -1.97
CA TYR A 220 3.51 2.44 -3.13
C TYR A 220 3.17 3.15 -4.43
N TYR A 221 2.32 4.18 -4.37
CA TYR A 221 1.91 5.06 -5.46
C TYR A 221 1.64 6.47 -4.92
N ASN A 222 1.42 7.43 -5.82
CA ASN A 222 1.23 8.84 -5.43
C ASN A 222 0.06 9.02 -4.46
N GLU A 223 0.33 9.71 -3.36
CA GLU A 223 -0.65 10.02 -2.30
C GLU A 223 -1.40 8.79 -1.77
N HIS A 224 -0.69 7.65 -1.69
CA HIS A 224 -1.26 6.41 -1.13
C HIS A 224 -1.80 6.66 0.27
N CYS A 225 -3.11 6.54 0.44
CA CYS A 225 -3.80 6.79 1.69
C CYS A 225 -4.55 5.56 2.22
N ILE A 226 -4.84 5.60 3.50
CA ILE A 226 -5.65 4.61 4.21
C ILE A 226 -6.77 5.37 4.91
N VAL A 227 -8.00 4.91 4.69
CA VAL A 227 -9.22 5.41 5.33
C VAL A 227 -9.75 4.29 6.21
N PHE A 228 -9.82 4.49 7.51
CA PHE A 228 -10.08 3.42 8.46
C PHE A 228 -11.16 3.83 9.47
N ASN A 229 -11.94 2.84 9.91
CA ASN A 229 -13.01 3.03 10.87
C ASN A 229 -12.45 3.51 12.23
N GLY A 230 -13.08 4.48 12.86
CA GLY A 230 -12.72 4.94 14.21
C GLY A 230 -12.85 3.86 15.28
N GLN A 231 -13.62 2.80 14.99
CA GLN A 231 -13.77 1.63 15.86
C GLN A 231 -13.00 0.43 15.27
N HIS A 232 -12.32 -0.32 16.14
CA HIS A 232 -11.64 -1.56 15.76
C HIS A 232 -12.67 -2.68 15.60
N ILE A 233 -13.31 -2.75 14.43
CA ILE A 233 -14.27 -3.77 14.03
C ILE A 233 -13.81 -4.48 12.75
N PRO A 234 -14.15 -5.76 12.54
CA PRO A 234 -13.78 -6.47 11.33
C PRO A 234 -14.33 -5.81 10.07
N MET A 235 -13.55 -5.88 8.99
CA MET A 235 -14.01 -5.46 7.67
C MET A 235 -15.06 -6.43 7.13
N LYS A 236 -15.97 -5.88 6.32
CA LYS A 236 -17.02 -6.64 5.65
C LYS A 236 -17.34 -6.00 4.31
N ILE A 237 -17.44 -6.80 3.27
CA ILE A 237 -17.94 -6.37 1.97
C ILE A 237 -19.45 -6.59 1.94
N ASP A 238 -20.19 -5.48 1.91
CA ASP A 238 -21.65 -5.43 1.83
C ASP A 238 -22.09 -4.10 1.23
N ARG A 239 -23.40 -3.87 1.15
CA ARG A 239 -23.97 -2.60 0.66
C ARG A 239 -23.39 -1.38 1.36
N ALA A 240 -23.13 -1.48 2.68
CA ALA A 240 -22.54 -0.37 3.43
C ALA A 240 -21.11 -0.08 3.00
N ALA A 241 -20.32 -1.09 2.63
CA ALA A 241 -18.97 -0.91 2.09
C ALA A 241 -19.01 -0.08 0.79
N PHE A 242 -19.91 -0.39 -0.16
CA PHE A 242 -20.07 0.39 -1.39
C PHE A 242 -20.49 1.84 -1.09
N THR A 243 -21.41 2.03 -0.13
CA THR A 243 -21.82 3.37 0.30
C THR A 243 -20.62 4.16 0.86
N LYS A 244 -19.80 3.54 1.70
CA LYS A 244 -18.60 4.15 2.29
C LYS A 244 -17.59 4.58 1.23
N LEU A 245 -17.34 3.73 0.21
CA LEU A 245 -16.44 4.04 -0.89
C LEU A 245 -16.87 5.30 -1.64
N PHE A 246 -18.15 5.40 -2.02
CA PHE A 246 -18.64 6.58 -2.72
C PHE A 246 -18.75 7.82 -1.84
N ASP A 247 -19.03 7.67 -0.55
CA ASP A 247 -19.08 8.80 0.37
C ASP A 247 -17.70 9.47 0.50
N PHE A 248 -16.62 8.68 0.52
CA PHE A 248 -15.26 9.22 0.44
C PHE A 248 -14.96 9.87 -0.92
N VAL A 249 -15.29 9.19 -2.03
CA VAL A 249 -15.03 9.72 -3.38
C VAL A 249 -15.79 11.03 -3.66
N LYS A 250 -16.95 11.24 -3.02
CA LYS A 250 -17.65 12.54 -3.07
C LYS A 250 -16.89 13.65 -2.35
N GLN A 251 -16.29 13.33 -1.21
CA GLN A 251 -15.50 14.28 -0.43
C GLN A 251 -14.15 14.59 -1.12
N PHE A 252 -13.54 13.58 -1.76
CA PHE A 252 -12.23 13.67 -2.43
C PHE A 252 -12.32 13.13 -3.86
N PRO A 253 -12.94 13.87 -4.80
CA PRO A 253 -13.26 13.34 -6.14
C PRO A 253 -12.04 13.10 -7.03
N HIS A 254 -10.88 13.63 -6.68
CA HIS A 254 -9.60 13.40 -7.34
C HIS A 254 -8.91 12.11 -6.87
N TYR A 255 -9.46 11.41 -5.86
CA TYR A 255 -8.97 10.13 -5.35
C TYR A 255 -9.86 8.99 -5.82
N PHE A 256 -9.24 7.81 -5.97
CA PHE A 256 -9.97 6.55 -5.92
C PHE A 256 -10.01 6.03 -4.47
N LEU A 257 -10.94 5.13 -4.17
CA LEU A 257 -10.95 4.35 -2.93
C LEU A 257 -11.37 2.91 -3.24
N GLY A 258 -10.67 1.94 -2.69
CA GLY A 258 -10.98 0.53 -2.84
C GLY A 258 -10.84 -0.25 -1.54
N SER A 259 -11.47 -1.41 -1.49
CA SER A 259 -11.39 -2.34 -0.36
C SER A 259 -10.66 -3.62 -0.75
N ASN A 260 -9.87 -4.15 0.16
CA ASN A 260 -9.51 -5.56 0.07
C ASN A 260 -10.77 -6.43 0.20
N ALA A 261 -10.70 -7.67 -0.28
CA ALA A 261 -11.72 -8.66 0.00
C ALA A 261 -11.77 -9.02 1.49
N ASP A 262 -12.94 -9.44 1.98
CA ASP A 262 -13.19 -9.74 3.39
C ASP A 262 -12.97 -11.22 3.77
N LEU A 263 -12.51 -12.04 2.83
CA LEU A 263 -12.18 -13.46 3.07
C LEU A 263 -10.66 -13.68 3.13
N PRO A 264 -10.18 -14.66 3.90
CA PRO A 264 -8.77 -15.08 3.89
C PRO A 264 -8.28 -15.41 2.48
N ILE A 265 -6.95 -15.46 2.27
CA ILE A 265 -6.29 -15.83 1.01
C ILE A 265 -6.43 -14.74 -0.08
N VAL A 266 -7.62 -14.20 -0.28
CA VAL A 266 -7.92 -13.16 -1.28
C VAL A 266 -8.09 -11.78 -0.67
N GLY A 267 -8.02 -11.68 0.67
CA GLY A 267 -8.08 -10.42 1.44
C GLY A 267 -6.70 -9.83 1.73
N GLY A 268 -6.72 -8.65 2.35
CA GLY A 268 -5.52 -7.99 2.87
C GLY A 268 -5.02 -8.58 4.18
N SER A 269 -3.93 -8.01 4.69
CA SER A 269 -3.27 -8.49 5.92
C SER A 269 -4.00 -8.12 7.23
N ILE A 270 -4.92 -7.14 7.20
CA ILE A 270 -5.64 -6.64 8.38
C ILE A 270 -7.15 -6.76 8.12
N LEU A 271 -7.70 -7.96 8.31
CA LEU A 271 -9.15 -8.19 8.18
C LEU A 271 -9.93 -7.79 9.46
N SER A 272 -9.24 -7.65 10.58
CA SER A 272 -9.83 -7.35 11.89
C SER A 272 -10.21 -5.90 12.10
N HIS A 273 -9.81 -5.00 11.20
CA HIS A 273 -10.10 -3.57 11.28
C HIS A 273 -10.64 -3.06 9.93
N ASP A 274 -11.87 -2.57 9.91
CA ASP A 274 -12.54 -2.04 8.72
C ASP A 274 -11.79 -0.83 8.16
N HIS A 275 -11.28 -0.96 6.94
CA HIS A 275 -10.47 0.06 6.28
C HIS A 275 -10.47 -0.07 4.78
N PHE A 276 -10.15 1.03 4.12
CA PHE A 276 -10.00 1.15 2.66
C PHE A 276 -8.64 1.75 2.32
N GLN A 277 -8.20 1.54 1.08
CA GLN A 277 -7.00 2.16 0.54
C GLN A 277 -7.36 3.00 -0.69
N GLY A 278 -6.77 4.16 -0.79
CA GLY A 278 -7.02 5.11 -1.86
C GLY A 278 -5.81 5.96 -2.19
N GLY A 279 -6.02 6.99 -2.99
CA GLY A 279 -4.99 7.95 -3.37
C GLY A 279 -5.22 8.58 -4.72
N ASN A 280 -4.30 9.47 -5.10
CA ASN A 280 -4.30 10.18 -6.36
C ASN A 280 -3.42 9.44 -7.38
N TYR A 281 -3.91 8.33 -7.90
CA TYR A 281 -3.19 7.51 -8.88
C TYR A 281 -4.14 6.79 -9.83
N THR A 282 -3.75 6.67 -11.09
CA THR A 282 -4.52 5.95 -12.12
C THR A 282 -3.81 4.66 -12.50
N PHE A 283 -4.26 3.56 -11.97
CA PHE A 283 -3.70 2.22 -12.21
C PHE A 283 -4.00 1.70 -13.61
N ALA A 284 -3.25 0.67 -14.03
CA ALA A 284 -3.43 -0.01 -15.30
C ALA A 284 -4.87 -0.54 -15.46
N MET A 285 -5.45 -1.15 -14.43
CA MET A 285 -6.83 -1.64 -14.47
C MET A 285 -7.83 -0.52 -14.75
N ALA A 286 -7.64 0.68 -14.19
CA ALA A 286 -8.53 1.81 -14.46
C ALA A 286 -8.48 2.28 -15.94
N LYS A 287 -7.31 2.14 -16.58
CA LYS A 287 -7.10 2.47 -18.00
C LYS A 287 -7.54 1.36 -18.96
N ALA A 288 -7.69 0.14 -18.44
CA ALA A 288 -8.04 -1.03 -19.25
C ALA A 288 -9.43 -0.84 -19.89
N PRO A 289 -9.60 -1.16 -21.19
CA PRO A 289 -10.86 -1.01 -21.90
C PRO A 289 -11.88 -2.07 -21.46
N VAL A 290 -13.15 -1.75 -21.62
CA VAL A 290 -14.22 -2.74 -21.59
C VAL A 290 -14.09 -3.59 -22.87
N GLU A 291 -13.92 -4.90 -22.71
CA GLU A 291 -13.84 -5.82 -23.86
C GLU A 291 -15.21 -6.37 -24.27
N LYS A 292 -16.18 -6.35 -23.35
CA LYS A 292 -17.54 -6.80 -23.59
C LYS A 292 -18.53 -5.98 -22.80
N GLU A 293 -19.37 -5.23 -23.48
CA GLU A 293 -20.52 -4.57 -22.89
C GLU A 293 -21.59 -5.62 -22.55
N VAL A 294 -22.27 -5.43 -21.41
CA VAL A 294 -23.35 -6.28 -20.92
C VAL A 294 -24.49 -5.41 -20.39
N THR A 295 -25.71 -5.92 -20.46
CA THR A 295 -26.90 -5.25 -19.91
C THR A 295 -27.46 -6.14 -18.80
N ILE A 296 -27.72 -5.55 -17.64
CA ILE A 296 -28.29 -6.27 -16.49
C ILE A 296 -29.76 -5.87 -16.36
N PRO A 297 -30.69 -6.84 -16.34
CA PRO A 297 -32.13 -6.55 -16.24
C PRO A 297 -32.47 -5.72 -15.00
N GLY A 298 -33.26 -4.66 -15.20
CA GLY A 298 -33.60 -3.69 -14.15
C GLY A 298 -32.56 -2.60 -13.88
N TYR A 299 -31.42 -2.65 -14.62
CA TYR A 299 -30.32 -1.68 -14.55
C TYR A 299 -29.87 -1.24 -15.94
N GLU A 300 -30.80 -1.14 -16.89
CA GLU A 300 -30.53 -0.76 -18.29
C GLU A 300 -30.02 0.67 -18.43
N ASP A 301 -30.18 1.49 -17.38
CA ASP A 301 -29.66 2.84 -17.26
C ASP A 301 -28.19 2.90 -16.82
N VAL A 302 -27.61 1.78 -16.35
CA VAL A 302 -26.22 1.67 -15.89
C VAL A 302 -25.36 1.10 -17.01
N GLU A 303 -24.26 1.78 -17.35
CA GLU A 303 -23.26 1.24 -18.24
C GLU A 303 -22.52 0.11 -17.55
N CYS A 304 -22.58 -1.11 -18.10
CA CYS A 304 -21.92 -2.28 -17.51
C CYS A 304 -21.03 -2.97 -18.55
N GLY A 305 -19.86 -3.48 -18.11
CA GLY A 305 -19.00 -4.22 -19.01
C GLY A 305 -17.90 -5.01 -18.33
N ILE A 306 -17.50 -6.10 -18.98
CA ILE A 306 -16.34 -6.91 -18.59
C ILE A 306 -15.08 -6.18 -19.03
N VAL A 307 -14.17 -5.94 -18.10
CA VAL A 307 -12.89 -5.24 -18.37
C VAL A 307 -11.88 -6.23 -18.96
N LYS A 308 -11.13 -5.79 -19.96
CA LYS A 308 -9.98 -6.54 -20.48
C LYS A 308 -8.84 -6.51 -19.45
N TRP A 309 -8.92 -7.40 -18.49
CA TRP A 309 -8.00 -7.49 -17.36
C TRP A 309 -7.74 -8.95 -16.97
N PRO A 310 -6.57 -9.30 -16.39
CA PRO A 310 -6.28 -10.70 -16.03
C PRO A 310 -7.18 -11.23 -14.90
N LEU A 311 -7.68 -10.34 -14.02
CA LEU A 311 -8.71 -10.70 -13.05
C LEU A 311 -10.11 -10.46 -13.63
N SER A 312 -11.11 -11.07 -13.01
CA SER A 312 -12.50 -11.01 -13.47
C SER A 312 -13.19 -9.76 -12.95
N VAL A 313 -13.23 -8.71 -13.76
CA VAL A 313 -13.73 -7.38 -13.36
C VAL A 313 -15.00 -7.03 -14.14
N LEU A 314 -16.07 -6.77 -13.40
CA LEU A 314 -17.27 -6.10 -13.92
C LEU A 314 -17.19 -4.61 -13.58
N ARG A 315 -17.06 -3.76 -14.60
CA ARG A 315 -17.10 -2.29 -14.45
C ARG A 315 -18.51 -1.79 -14.63
N ILE A 316 -18.98 -0.97 -13.68
CA ILE A 316 -20.28 -0.33 -13.73
C ILE A 316 -20.13 1.19 -13.59
N ARG A 317 -20.90 1.97 -14.37
CA ARG A 317 -20.78 3.42 -14.49
C ARG A 317 -22.15 4.09 -14.51
N HIS A 318 -22.31 5.13 -13.70
CA HIS A 318 -23.52 5.95 -13.70
C HIS A 318 -23.27 7.32 -13.06
N LYS A 319 -24.09 8.32 -13.34
CA LYS A 319 -24.00 9.65 -12.70
C LYS A 319 -24.52 9.66 -11.26
N ASP A 320 -25.45 8.78 -10.93
CA ASP A 320 -25.97 8.61 -9.57
C ASP A 320 -25.32 7.38 -8.93
N GLU A 321 -24.53 7.61 -7.90
CA GLU A 321 -23.82 6.57 -7.14
C GLU A 321 -24.81 5.60 -6.45
N LYS A 322 -26.03 6.01 -6.16
CA LYS A 322 -27.04 5.14 -5.51
C LYS A 322 -27.42 3.98 -6.43
N ARG A 323 -27.51 4.24 -7.74
CA ARG A 323 -27.78 3.19 -8.73
C ARG A 323 -26.62 2.18 -8.78
N LEU A 324 -25.37 2.67 -8.65
CA LEU A 324 -24.19 1.79 -8.59
C LEU A 324 -24.17 0.97 -7.31
N ILE A 325 -24.52 1.55 -6.17
CA ILE A 325 -24.61 0.83 -4.88
C ILE A 325 -25.69 -0.26 -4.94
N GLU A 326 -26.86 0.03 -5.54
CA GLU A 326 -27.94 -0.95 -5.70
C GLU A 326 -27.48 -2.13 -6.57
N LEU A 327 -26.88 -1.84 -7.72
CA LEU A 327 -26.39 -2.87 -8.63
C LEU A 327 -25.23 -3.67 -8.02
N ALA A 328 -24.28 -3.00 -7.36
CA ALA A 328 -23.16 -3.67 -6.70
C ALA A 328 -23.62 -4.63 -5.59
N ASP A 329 -24.62 -4.23 -4.82
CA ASP A 329 -25.24 -5.08 -3.79
C ASP A 329 -25.96 -6.29 -4.40
N HIS A 330 -26.66 -6.09 -5.53
CA HIS A 330 -27.30 -7.16 -6.31
C HIS A 330 -26.25 -8.16 -6.83
N VAL A 331 -25.18 -7.66 -7.49
CA VAL A 331 -24.07 -8.48 -8.01
C VAL A 331 -23.39 -9.25 -6.88
N LEU A 332 -23.11 -8.61 -5.74
CA LEU A 332 -22.50 -9.26 -4.59
C LEU A 332 -23.38 -10.38 -4.03
N GLY A 333 -24.68 -10.13 -3.90
CA GLY A 333 -25.66 -11.10 -3.41
C GLY A 333 -25.71 -12.34 -4.31
N ALA A 334 -25.79 -12.13 -5.63
CA ALA A 334 -25.76 -13.20 -6.61
C ALA A 334 -24.43 -13.95 -6.59
N TRP A 335 -23.27 -13.23 -6.56
CA TRP A 335 -21.95 -13.84 -6.56
C TRP A 335 -21.70 -14.71 -5.34
N ARG A 336 -22.13 -14.27 -4.16
CA ARG A 336 -21.94 -15.04 -2.91
C ARG A 336 -22.61 -16.41 -2.92
N GLY A 337 -23.74 -16.54 -3.63
CA GLY A 337 -24.44 -17.82 -3.78
C GLY A 337 -24.12 -18.58 -5.07
N TYR A 338 -23.24 -18.07 -5.94
CA TYR A 338 -23.01 -18.61 -7.27
C TYR A 338 -22.05 -19.81 -7.26
N THR A 339 -22.50 -20.93 -7.82
CA THR A 339 -21.70 -22.12 -8.10
C THR A 339 -21.74 -22.44 -9.58
N ASP A 340 -20.58 -22.62 -10.21
CA ASP A 340 -20.41 -23.11 -11.58
C ASP A 340 -19.30 -24.17 -11.58
N GLU A 341 -19.69 -25.43 -11.43
CA GLU A 341 -18.74 -26.57 -11.38
C GLU A 341 -17.87 -26.65 -12.63
N ALA A 342 -18.41 -26.29 -13.80
CA ALA A 342 -17.68 -26.30 -15.06
C ALA A 342 -16.52 -25.29 -15.09
N ALA A 343 -16.62 -24.23 -14.31
CA ALA A 343 -15.56 -23.21 -14.13
C ALA A 343 -14.79 -23.40 -12.81
N PHE A 344 -15.04 -24.48 -12.08
CA PHE A 344 -14.48 -24.75 -10.75
C PHE A 344 -14.82 -23.67 -9.71
N ILE A 345 -15.98 -23.05 -9.82
CA ILE A 345 -16.44 -22.04 -8.88
C ILE A 345 -17.46 -22.68 -7.94
N TYR A 346 -17.16 -22.63 -6.65
CA TYR A 346 -18.04 -23.09 -5.58
C TYR A 346 -18.30 -21.93 -4.63
N ALA A 347 -19.58 -21.68 -4.33
CA ALA A 347 -19.98 -20.63 -3.41
C ALA A 347 -19.51 -20.94 -1.98
N GLU A 348 -19.57 -22.22 -1.61
CA GLU A 348 -19.14 -22.72 -0.30
C GLU A 348 -18.67 -24.18 -0.37
N THR A 349 -17.87 -24.60 0.60
CA THR A 349 -17.48 -26.00 0.86
C THR A 349 -17.57 -26.25 2.36
N ASP A 350 -18.30 -27.27 2.78
CA ASP A 350 -18.51 -27.61 4.19
C ASP A 350 -19.03 -26.44 5.06
N GLY A 351 -19.81 -25.54 4.46
CA GLY A 351 -20.36 -24.35 5.11
C GLY A 351 -19.41 -23.13 5.17
N GLU A 352 -18.20 -23.23 4.63
CA GLU A 352 -17.25 -22.11 4.54
C GLU A 352 -17.43 -21.37 3.21
N PRO A 353 -17.72 -20.06 3.22
CA PRO A 353 -17.94 -19.28 2.02
C PRO A 353 -16.64 -19.01 1.26
N HIS A 354 -16.70 -19.00 -0.08
CA HIS A 354 -15.56 -18.75 -0.95
C HIS A 354 -15.66 -17.46 -1.77
N ASN A 355 -16.87 -17.04 -2.14
CA ASN A 355 -17.09 -15.92 -3.05
C ASN A 355 -17.13 -14.59 -2.31
N THR A 356 -16.38 -13.62 -2.81
CA THR A 356 -16.38 -12.23 -2.36
C THR A 356 -15.97 -11.28 -3.49
N ILE A 357 -15.92 -9.98 -3.23
CA ILE A 357 -15.55 -8.95 -4.22
C ILE A 357 -14.46 -8.03 -3.64
N THR A 358 -13.54 -7.60 -4.50
CA THR A 358 -12.63 -6.48 -4.26
C THR A 358 -13.19 -5.27 -5.05
N PRO A 359 -13.88 -4.32 -4.37
CA PRO A 359 -14.50 -3.17 -5.04
C PRO A 359 -13.56 -1.98 -5.08
N ILE A 360 -13.54 -1.24 -6.20
CA ILE A 360 -12.76 -0.01 -6.38
C ILE A 360 -13.66 1.08 -6.99
N ALA A 361 -13.86 2.17 -6.25
CA ALA A 361 -14.66 3.31 -6.65
C ALA A 361 -13.80 4.50 -7.05
N ARG A 362 -14.24 5.25 -8.06
CA ARG A 362 -13.63 6.53 -8.47
C ARG A 362 -14.64 7.41 -9.21
N LYS A 363 -14.27 8.65 -9.41
CA LYS A 363 -15.02 9.60 -10.24
C LYS A 363 -14.23 9.92 -11.51
N VAL A 364 -14.87 9.83 -12.67
CA VAL A 364 -14.28 10.14 -13.98
C VAL A 364 -15.16 11.20 -14.64
N GLY A 365 -14.70 12.45 -14.61
CA GLY A 365 -15.55 13.59 -15.01
C GLY A 365 -16.81 13.69 -14.12
N ASP A 366 -17.98 13.64 -14.74
CA ASP A 366 -19.27 13.69 -14.02
C ASP A 366 -19.86 12.32 -13.68
N VAL A 367 -19.15 11.25 -13.98
CA VAL A 367 -19.61 9.86 -13.83
C VAL A 367 -18.87 9.18 -12.69
N TYR A 368 -19.60 8.47 -11.83
CA TYR A 368 -19.02 7.53 -10.89
C TYR A 368 -18.76 6.20 -11.59
N GLU A 369 -17.67 5.56 -11.21
CA GLU A 369 -17.24 4.27 -11.73
C GLU A 369 -16.91 3.35 -10.57
N LEU A 370 -17.41 2.12 -10.62
CA LEU A 370 -17.09 1.07 -9.66
C LEU A 370 -16.64 -0.19 -10.39
N ASP A 371 -15.45 -0.64 -10.09
CA ASP A 371 -14.92 -1.93 -10.54
C ASP A 371 -15.22 -2.98 -9.47
N LEU A 372 -15.94 -4.02 -9.84
CA LEU A 372 -16.26 -5.17 -9.01
C LEU A 372 -15.38 -6.34 -9.44
N THR A 373 -14.25 -6.55 -8.75
CA THR A 373 -13.37 -7.69 -9.02
C THR A 373 -13.86 -8.90 -8.26
N LEU A 374 -14.33 -9.92 -8.99
CA LEU A 374 -14.81 -11.18 -8.41
C LEU A 374 -13.63 -11.99 -7.83
N ARG A 375 -13.79 -12.47 -6.61
CA ARG A 375 -12.77 -13.24 -5.91
C ARG A 375 -13.37 -14.55 -5.36
N ASN A 376 -12.52 -15.55 -5.26
CA ASN A 376 -12.86 -16.84 -4.65
C ASN A 376 -11.62 -17.41 -3.94
N ASN A 377 -11.78 -17.91 -2.71
CA ASN A 377 -10.66 -18.37 -1.86
C ASN A 377 -10.59 -19.90 -1.70
N ILE A 378 -11.26 -20.66 -2.58
CA ILE A 378 -11.24 -22.12 -2.50
C ILE A 378 -9.81 -22.66 -2.59
N THR A 379 -9.54 -23.70 -1.79
CA THR A 379 -8.27 -24.44 -1.79
C THR A 379 -8.47 -25.87 -2.23
N THR A 380 -7.42 -26.51 -2.74
CA THR A 380 -7.36 -27.94 -3.04
C THR A 380 -6.04 -28.52 -2.53
N GLU A 381 -5.88 -29.85 -2.57
CA GLU A 381 -4.59 -30.49 -2.25
C GLU A 381 -3.48 -30.01 -3.18
N GLU A 382 -3.78 -29.76 -4.46
CA GLU A 382 -2.84 -29.25 -5.44
C GLU A 382 -2.52 -27.76 -5.21
N HIS A 383 -3.52 -26.97 -4.78
CA HIS A 383 -3.42 -25.53 -4.52
C HIS A 383 -3.77 -25.19 -3.06
N PRO A 384 -2.91 -25.55 -2.09
CA PRO A 384 -3.21 -25.38 -0.66
C PRO A 384 -3.22 -23.90 -0.22
N LEU A 385 -2.64 -23.00 -1.02
CA LEU A 385 -2.67 -21.54 -0.79
C LEU A 385 -3.82 -20.85 -1.52
N GLY A 386 -4.61 -21.57 -2.32
CA GLY A 386 -5.74 -21.08 -3.10
C GLY A 386 -5.63 -21.47 -4.57
N VAL A 387 -6.76 -21.85 -5.16
CA VAL A 387 -6.86 -22.12 -6.61
C VAL A 387 -6.71 -20.82 -7.41
N TYR A 388 -7.28 -19.73 -6.90
CA TYR A 388 -7.22 -18.37 -7.48
C TYR A 388 -6.20 -17.52 -6.73
N HIS A 389 -4.96 -18.00 -6.71
CA HIS A 389 -3.81 -17.48 -5.98
C HIS A 389 -2.55 -17.72 -6.80
N PRO A 390 -1.43 -17.00 -6.63
CA PRO A 390 -0.18 -17.32 -7.32
C PRO A 390 0.20 -18.79 -7.19
N HIS A 391 0.37 -19.48 -8.31
CA HIS A 391 0.72 -20.88 -8.32
C HIS A 391 2.20 -21.12 -7.99
N ALA A 392 2.54 -22.32 -7.53
CA ALA A 392 3.86 -22.66 -6.99
C ALA A 392 5.04 -22.33 -7.92
N GLN A 393 4.85 -22.43 -9.24
CA GLN A 393 5.85 -22.12 -10.25
C GLN A 393 6.31 -20.66 -10.25
N TYR A 394 5.51 -19.73 -9.68
CA TYR A 394 5.80 -18.30 -9.60
C TYR A 394 6.21 -17.83 -8.20
N HIS A 395 6.28 -18.74 -7.21
CA HIS A 395 6.61 -18.40 -5.82
C HIS A 395 8.04 -17.89 -5.62
N ASN A 396 8.93 -18.11 -6.57
CA ASN A 396 10.25 -17.50 -6.60
C ASN A 396 10.16 -15.96 -6.73
N ILE A 397 9.12 -15.43 -7.39
CA ILE A 397 8.87 -13.99 -7.58
C ILE A 397 7.79 -13.51 -6.61
N LYS A 398 6.59 -14.11 -6.62
CA LYS A 398 5.44 -13.69 -5.79
C LYS A 398 4.72 -14.91 -5.21
N LYS A 399 4.73 -15.02 -3.89
CA LYS A 399 4.04 -16.07 -3.13
C LYS A 399 2.88 -15.53 -2.30
N GLU A 400 2.92 -14.25 -1.95
CA GLU A 400 1.95 -13.62 -1.07
C GLU A 400 0.60 -13.44 -1.77
N ASN A 401 -0.45 -13.26 -0.96
CA ASN A 401 -1.81 -13.00 -1.44
C ASN A 401 -1.86 -11.79 -2.38
N ILE A 402 -2.76 -11.84 -3.35
CA ILE A 402 -3.04 -10.72 -4.26
C ILE A 402 -4.10 -9.84 -3.62
N GLY A 403 -3.65 -8.72 -3.04
CA GLY A 403 -4.48 -7.70 -2.42
C GLY A 403 -4.93 -6.62 -3.41
N LEU A 404 -5.60 -5.58 -2.88
CA LEU A 404 -6.19 -4.49 -3.65
C LEU A 404 -5.20 -3.85 -4.64
N ILE A 405 -3.98 -3.55 -4.19
CA ILE A 405 -2.97 -2.84 -4.99
C ILE A 405 -2.53 -3.70 -6.19
N GLU A 406 -2.27 -4.98 -5.93
CA GLU A 406 -1.90 -5.92 -6.99
C GLU A 406 -3.07 -6.14 -7.96
N VAL A 407 -4.30 -6.25 -7.47
CA VAL A 407 -5.51 -6.36 -8.31
C VAL A 407 -5.58 -5.23 -9.32
N MET A 408 -5.21 -4.01 -8.93
CA MET A 408 -5.22 -2.83 -9.79
C MET A 408 -4.05 -2.74 -10.78
N GLY A 409 -3.04 -3.63 -10.66
CA GLY A 409 -1.91 -3.72 -11.60
C GLY A 409 -0.60 -3.10 -11.10
N LEU A 410 -0.38 -3.03 -9.79
CA LEU A 410 0.91 -2.68 -9.22
C LEU A 410 1.46 -3.85 -8.39
N ALA A 411 2.53 -4.48 -8.86
CA ALA A 411 3.23 -5.51 -8.10
C ALA A 411 3.98 -4.91 -6.92
N VAL A 412 3.69 -5.39 -5.71
CA VAL A 412 4.52 -5.13 -4.52
C VAL A 412 5.32 -6.38 -4.22
N LEU A 413 6.61 -6.36 -4.57
CA LEU A 413 7.51 -7.50 -4.49
C LEU A 413 8.42 -7.40 -3.26
N PRO A 414 8.86 -8.54 -2.69
CA PRO A 414 9.68 -8.57 -1.49
C PRO A 414 11.11 -8.03 -1.73
N ALA A 415 11.70 -7.41 -0.69
CA ALA A 415 13.02 -6.79 -0.73
C ALA A 415 14.15 -7.76 -1.14
N ARG A 416 14.04 -9.04 -0.77
CA ARG A 416 15.01 -10.09 -1.14
C ARG A 416 15.31 -10.14 -2.64
N LEU A 417 14.34 -9.84 -3.48
CA LEU A 417 14.49 -9.91 -4.95
C LEU A 417 15.58 -8.95 -5.47
N LYS A 418 15.87 -7.85 -4.79
CA LYS A 418 16.96 -6.96 -5.21
C LYS A 418 18.30 -7.71 -5.25
N GLU A 419 18.70 -8.29 -4.10
CA GLU A 419 19.96 -9.04 -3.99
C GLU A 419 19.94 -10.29 -4.88
N GLU A 420 18.83 -11.01 -4.89
CA GLU A 420 18.69 -12.22 -5.69
C GLU A 420 18.85 -11.96 -7.19
N LEU A 421 18.27 -10.86 -7.72
CA LEU A 421 18.39 -10.49 -9.14
C LEU A 421 19.81 -10.01 -9.49
N GLU A 422 20.50 -9.31 -8.57
CA GLU A 422 21.90 -8.88 -8.75
C GLU A 422 22.84 -10.11 -8.86
N ILE A 423 22.70 -11.07 -7.93
CA ILE A 423 23.46 -12.32 -7.97
C ILE A 423 23.13 -13.13 -9.24
N LEU A 424 21.85 -13.21 -9.60
CA LEU A 424 21.38 -13.93 -10.78
C LEU A 424 21.96 -13.34 -12.07
N ALA A 425 22.01 -12.01 -12.15
CA ALA A 425 22.61 -11.31 -13.29
C ALA A 425 24.09 -11.68 -13.48
N ASP A 426 24.87 -11.71 -12.40
CA ASP A 426 26.27 -12.12 -12.45
C ASP A 426 26.43 -13.59 -12.92
N TYR A 427 25.59 -14.50 -12.39
CA TYR A 427 25.62 -15.91 -12.75
C TYR A 427 25.27 -16.14 -14.22
N LEU A 428 24.29 -15.43 -14.75
CA LEU A 428 23.89 -15.52 -16.16
C LEU A 428 24.98 -15.03 -17.11
N VAL A 429 25.60 -13.90 -16.80
CA VAL A 429 26.69 -13.34 -17.64
C VAL A 429 27.95 -14.24 -17.60
N GLU A 430 28.23 -14.83 -16.44
CA GLU A 430 29.40 -15.69 -16.27
C GLU A 430 29.15 -17.15 -16.66
N GLY A 431 27.92 -17.52 -17.04
CA GLY A 431 27.54 -18.89 -17.40
C GLY A 431 27.65 -19.89 -16.25
N LYS A 432 27.46 -19.43 -15.01
CA LYS A 432 27.50 -20.25 -13.81
C LYS A 432 26.19 -21.02 -13.59
N ASP A 433 26.29 -22.18 -12.94
CA ASP A 433 25.12 -22.96 -12.56
C ASP A 433 24.35 -22.28 -11.41
N ILE A 434 23.13 -21.82 -11.69
CA ILE A 434 22.25 -21.14 -10.75
C ILE A 434 21.92 -22.03 -9.54
N ARG A 435 21.81 -23.36 -9.75
CA ARG A 435 21.51 -24.33 -8.69
C ARG A 435 22.65 -24.50 -7.68
N SER A 436 23.85 -24.00 -8.00
CA SER A 436 25.00 -24.05 -7.10
C SER A 436 24.95 -23.00 -5.96
N ASN A 437 23.97 -22.10 -5.96
CA ASN A 437 23.87 -21.03 -4.98
C ASN A 437 22.48 -21.03 -4.32
N GLU A 438 22.43 -21.35 -3.01
CA GLU A 438 21.24 -21.49 -2.20
C GLU A 438 20.31 -20.25 -2.21
N LYS A 439 20.86 -19.03 -2.41
CA LYS A 439 20.03 -17.81 -2.46
C LYS A 439 19.19 -17.72 -3.72
N ILE A 440 19.68 -18.28 -4.85
CA ILE A 440 19.06 -18.12 -6.18
C ILE A 440 18.62 -19.42 -6.83
N GLU A 441 18.91 -20.60 -6.23
CA GLU A 441 18.53 -21.91 -6.80
C GLU A 441 17.06 -22.01 -7.17
N LYS A 442 16.18 -21.39 -6.37
CA LYS A 442 14.73 -21.32 -6.61
C LYS A 442 14.32 -20.61 -7.91
N HIS A 443 15.23 -19.85 -8.52
CA HIS A 443 15.03 -19.18 -9.81
C HIS A 443 15.47 -20.01 -11.01
N ALA A 444 16.13 -21.16 -10.80
CA ALA A 444 16.73 -21.94 -11.88
C ALA A 444 15.74 -22.38 -12.95
N ASP A 445 14.58 -22.91 -12.56
CA ASP A 445 13.53 -23.37 -13.49
C ASP A 445 12.87 -22.19 -14.21
N TRP A 446 12.63 -21.11 -13.49
CA TRP A 446 12.11 -19.86 -14.05
C TRP A 446 13.05 -19.30 -15.13
N VAL A 447 14.37 -19.24 -14.85
CA VAL A 447 15.37 -18.80 -15.82
C VAL A 447 15.42 -19.73 -17.03
N ALA A 448 15.44 -21.06 -16.81
CA ALA A 448 15.44 -22.03 -17.91
C ALA A 448 14.23 -21.86 -18.85
N GLY A 449 13.08 -21.41 -18.30
CA GLY A 449 11.87 -21.16 -19.07
C GLY A 449 11.95 -19.96 -20.02
N PHE A 450 12.62 -18.89 -19.64
CA PHE A 450 12.72 -17.69 -20.46
C PHE A 450 14.03 -17.57 -21.26
N LEU A 451 15.12 -18.19 -20.78
CA LEU A 451 16.45 -18.07 -21.38
C LEU A 451 16.46 -18.27 -22.92
N PRO A 452 15.71 -19.23 -23.49
CA PRO A 452 15.70 -19.44 -24.95
C PRO A 452 15.11 -18.28 -25.78
N LYS A 453 14.42 -17.33 -25.13
CA LYS A 453 13.85 -16.16 -25.82
C LYS A 453 14.93 -15.14 -26.22
N TYR A 454 16.12 -15.20 -25.58
CA TYR A 454 17.19 -14.21 -25.70
C TYR A 454 18.39 -14.82 -26.41
N SER A 455 18.82 -14.23 -27.51
CA SER A 455 19.95 -14.70 -28.30
C SER A 455 21.31 -14.39 -27.65
N GLU A 456 21.37 -13.34 -26.83
CA GLU A 456 22.57 -12.88 -26.15
C GLU A 456 22.23 -12.28 -24.78
N ILE A 457 22.97 -12.65 -23.77
CA ILE A 457 22.93 -12.07 -22.43
C ILE A 457 24.30 -11.49 -22.10
N SER A 458 24.32 -10.19 -21.81
CA SER A 458 25.53 -9.42 -21.49
C SER A 458 25.33 -8.59 -20.22
N ARG A 459 26.42 -7.99 -19.71
CA ARG A 459 26.34 -7.08 -18.56
C ARG A 459 25.46 -5.86 -18.83
N GLU A 460 25.33 -5.43 -20.07
CA GLU A 460 24.54 -4.27 -20.47
C GLU A 460 23.03 -4.55 -20.47
N ASN A 461 22.61 -5.79 -20.78
CA ASN A 461 21.19 -6.10 -20.97
C ASN A 461 20.56 -7.02 -19.92
N VAL A 462 21.37 -7.77 -19.16
CA VAL A 462 20.87 -8.80 -18.24
C VAL A 462 19.86 -8.29 -17.22
N MET A 463 20.10 -7.13 -16.63
CA MET A 463 19.17 -6.57 -15.62
C MET A 463 17.85 -6.13 -16.26
N SER A 464 17.88 -5.61 -17.48
CA SER A 464 16.66 -5.26 -18.24
C SER A 464 15.86 -6.51 -18.56
N ILE A 465 16.52 -7.59 -18.98
CA ILE A 465 15.89 -8.90 -19.23
C ILE A 465 15.22 -9.42 -17.95
N LEU A 466 15.96 -9.43 -16.83
CA LEU A 466 15.41 -9.92 -15.56
C LEU A 466 14.20 -9.09 -15.08
N LYS A 467 14.25 -7.77 -15.22
CA LYS A 467 13.12 -6.89 -14.90
C LYS A 467 11.89 -7.16 -15.77
N GLU A 468 12.10 -7.36 -17.07
CA GLU A 468 11.04 -7.73 -18.01
C GLU A 468 10.40 -9.06 -17.62
N GLU A 469 11.19 -10.10 -17.39
CA GLU A 469 10.68 -11.43 -17.04
C GLU A 469 10.02 -11.48 -15.66
N VAL A 470 10.48 -10.68 -14.68
CA VAL A 470 9.78 -10.48 -13.40
C VAL A 470 8.39 -9.89 -13.63
N GLY A 471 8.28 -8.88 -14.49
CA GLY A 471 6.99 -8.26 -14.82
C GLY A 471 6.05 -9.22 -15.53
N GLN A 472 6.54 -9.96 -16.54
CA GLN A 472 5.75 -10.99 -17.25
C GLN A 472 5.28 -12.09 -16.28
N THR A 473 6.13 -12.48 -15.33
CA THR A 473 5.75 -13.44 -14.28
C THR A 473 4.61 -12.89 -13.42
N PHE A 474 4.65 -11.59 -13.07
CA PHE A 474 3.57 -10.99 -12.31
C PHE A 474 2.25 -10.92 -13.10
N VAL A 475 2.29 -10.74 -14.42
CA VAL A 475 1.10 -10.86 -15.28
C VAL A 475 0.47 -12.25 -15.13
N HIS A 476 1.28 -13.32 -15.20
CA HIS A 476 0.78 -14.68 -14.98
C HIS A 476 0.24 -14.91 -13.57
N VAL A 477 0.86 -14.28 -12.57
CA VAL A 477 0.34 -14.29 -11.18
C VAL A 477 -1.06 -13.67 -11.10
N LEU A 478 -1.32 -12.59 -11.83
CA LEU A 478 -2.67 -12.00 -11.90
C LEU A 478 -3.66 -12.90 -12.66
N GLU A 479 -3.21 -13.57 -13.72
CA GLU A 479 -4.02 -14.55 -14.47
C GLU A 479 -4.39 -15.77 -13.59
N ASP A 480 -3.47 -16.24 -12.75
CA ASP A 480 -3.75 -17.29 -11.76
C ASP A 480 -4.81 -16.81 -10.76
N ALA A 481 -4.74 -15.57 -10.32
CA ALA A 481 -5.69 -14.97 -9.36
C ALA A 481 -7.08 -14.67 -9.96
N GLY A 482 -7.21 -14.66 -11.29
CA GLY A 482 -8.48 -14.47 -11.99
C GLY A 482 -9.41 -15.66 -11.85
N VAL A 483 -10.66 -15.44 -11.44
CA VAL A 483 -11.67 -16.49 -11.30
C VAL A 483 -12.08 -17.04 -12.66
N TYR A 484 -12.40 -16.17 -13.59
CA TYR A 484 -12.64 -16.52 -14.99
C TYR A 484 -11.37 -16.27 -15.79
N LYS A 485 -10.82 -17.31 -16.40
CA LYS A 485 -9.57 -17.23 -17.16
C LYS A 485 -9.76 -16.42 -18.46
N CYS A 486 -8.70 -15.75 -18.89
CA CYS A 486 -8.69 -14.87 -20.10
C CYS A 486 -8.64 -15.68 -21.39
N ASN A 487 -9.47 -16.70 -21.52
CA ASN A 487 -9.68 -17.53 -22.70
C ASN A 487 -11.17 -17.60 -23.08
N GLU A 488 -11.51 -18.28 -24.15
CA GLU A 488 -12.88 -18.36 -24.64
C GLU A 488 -13.83 -19.05 -23.63
N GLU A 489 -13.36 -20.08 -22.95
CA GLU A 489 -14.14 -20.82 -21.94
C GLU A 489 -14.40 -19.98 -20.70
N GLY A 490 -13.37 -19.30 -20.19
CA GLY A 490 -13.51 -18.41 -19.04
C GLY A 490 -14.44 -17.22 -19.34
N ARG A 491 -14.37 -16.65 -20.55
CA ARG A 491 -15.30 -15.58 -20.98
C ARG A 491 -16.73 -16.07 -21.06
N LYS A 492 -16.98 -17.27 -21.61
CA LYS A 492 -18.31 -17.90 -21.62
C LYS A 492 -18.82 -18.15 -20.20
N ALA A 493 -17.96 -18.59 -19.31
CA ALA A 493 -18.32 -18.81 -17.90
C ALA A 493 -18.67 -17.49 -17.19
N PHE A 494 -17.92 -16.41 -17.45
CA PHE A 494 -18.24 -15.10 -16.90
C PHE A 494 -19.60 -14.60 -17.39
N LEU A 495 -19.90 -14.76 -18.70
CA LEU A 495 -21.20 -14.41 -19.24
C LEU A 495 -22.35 -15.21 -18.62
N ARG A 496 -22.14 -16.53 -18.35
CA ARG A 496 -23.15 -17.33 -17.62
C ARG A 496 -23.46 -16.75 -16.25
N PHE A 497 -22.46 -16.28 -15.52
CA PHE A 497 -22.70 -15.58 -14.26
C PHE A 497 -23.51 -14.27 -14.47
N ILE A 498 -23.13 -13.46 -15.45
CA ILE A 498 -23.85 -12.21 -15.77
C ILE A 498 -25.30 -12.48 -16.14
N GLU A 499 -25.59 -13.58 -16.84
CA GLU A 499 -26.96 -14.00 -17.20
C GLU A 499 -27.83 -14.39 -15.99
N THR A 500 -27.23 -14.56 -14.80
CA THR A 500 -27.97 -14.83 -13.55
C THR A 500 -28.34 -13.56 -12.80
N LEU A 501 -27.83 -12.41 -13.22
CA LEU A 501 -28.12 -11.10 -12.62
C LEU A 501 -29.41 -10.52 -13.18
#